data_e04ae410cd3217a365d24886bfd03e64
#
_entry.id   e04ae410cd3217a365d24886bfd03e64
#
_cell.length_a   1.000
_cell.length_b   1.000
_cell.length_c   1.000
_cell.angle_alpha   90.00
_cell.angle_beta   90.00
_cell.angle_gamma   90.00
#
_symmetry.space_group_name_H-M   'P 1'
#
loop_
_entity.id
_entity.type
_entity.pdbx_description
1 polymer ?
#
loop_
_entity_poly.entity_id
_entity_poly.type
_entity_poly.pdbx_seq_one_letter_code
_entity_poly.pdbx_strand_id
1 'polypeptide(L)'
;MKQETYDVAVLGSGIAGSTLAAILGRQGFRVLLLEKGTHPRFAVGEAMQPQSSMLMWILGERFDVPEIGNISSTEKILARVTRNCGVKKTFGFLYHEEGKKQDPAQAHLLVPPQTPLVSESHLFRQDIDEYLMKAAVKYGSDYRDNTDVVDFEIKDDGVLLRTSAGEEFRARFLVDGTGHKSVVANKFGLRPAVPDLRTQSRTIFTHMEGLERFDDTIPPEERPGLSRGWYEGTLHHMIDGG
;
A
#
# COMPACT_ATOMS: atom_id res chain seq x y z
N MET A 1 17.95 29.50 -19.35
CA MET A 1 18.08 28.04 -19.46
C MET A 1 16.70 27.50 -19.73
N LYS A 2 16.49 26.62 -20.75
CA LYS A 2 15.20 25.95 -20.94
C LYS A 2 14.99 25.05 -19.71
N GLN A 3 13.91 25.29 -18.99
CA GLN A 3 13.50 24.41 -17.87
C GLN A 3 13.29 23.02 -18.44
N GLU A 4 13.96 22.01 -17.87
CA GLU A 4 13.80 20.63 -18.32
C GLU A 4 12.35 20.18 -18.12
N THR A 5 11.76 19.60 -19.16
CA THR A 5 10.38 19.09 -19.09
C THR A 5 10.41 17.58 -18.89
N TYR A 6 9.76 17.08 -17.87
CA TYR A 6 9.56 15.66 -17.63
C TYR A 6 8.43 15.12 -18.52
N ASP A 7 8.48 13.83 -18.83
CA ASP A 7 7.36 13.18 -19.49
C ASP A 7 6.21 13.01 -18.50
N VAL A 8 6.49 12.58 -17.28
CA VAL A 8 5.50 12.35 -16.23
C VAL A 8 5.98 12.89 -14.90
N ALA A 9 5.14 13.65 -14.23
CA ALA A 9 5.28 13.95 -12.80
C ALA A 9 4.32 13.09 -11.99
N VAL A 10 4.84 12.42 -10.97
CA VAL A 10 4.08 11.57 -10.04
C VAL A 10 4.12 12.21 -8.65
N LEU A 11 2.96 12.51 -8.09
CA LEU A 11 2.83 13.02 -6.74
C LEU A 11 2.62 11.88 -5.76
N GLY A 12 3.50 11.78 -4.77
CA GLY A 12 3.49 10.75 -3.73
C GLY A 12 4.28 9.50 -4.09
N SER A 13 5.23 9.15 -3.22
CA SER A 13 6.12 8.01 -3.36
C SER A 13 5.69 6.80 -2.51
N GLY A 14 4.38 6.61 -2.32
CA GLY A 14 3.81 5.38 -1.79
C GLY A 14 3.90 4.22 -2.79
N ILE A 15 3.33 3.06 -2.44
CA ILE A 15 3.36 1.85 -3.30
C ILE A 15 2.97 2.17 -4.74
N ALA A 16 1.84 2.87 -4.96
CA ALA A 16 1.33 3.13 -6.29
C ALA A 16 2.25 4.07 -7.10
N GLY A 17 2.63 5.21 -6.50
CA GLY A 17 3.47 6.19 -7.19
C GLY A 17 4.86 5.67 -7.49
N SER A 18 5.50 5.02 -6.53
CA SER A 18 6.85 4.44 -6.72
C SER A 18 6.84 3.28 -7.72
N THR A 19 5.81 2.41 -7.69
CA THR A 19 5.65 1.33 -8.68
C THR A 19 5.53 1.90 -10.09
N LEU A 20 4.66 2.90 -10.29
CA LEU A 20 4.49 3.54 -11.59
C LEU A 20 5.77 4.22 -12.05
N ALA A 21 6.42 4.98 -11.17
CA ALA A 21 7.67 5.68 -11.48
C ALA A 21 8.78 4.71 -11.89
N ALA A 22 8.92 3.57 -11.18
CA ALA A 22 9.88 2.52 -11.53
C ALA A 22 9.61 1.93 -12.92
N ILE A 23 8.35 1.62 -13.23
CA ILE A 23 7.96 1.09 -14.54
C ILE A 23 8.25 2.12 -15.65
N LEU A 24 7.82 3.34 -15.49
CA LEU A 24 8.02 4.39 -16.50
C LEU A 24 9.51 4.69 -16.72
N GLY A 25 10.30 4.79 -15.63
CA GLY A 25 11.74 4.95 -15.72
C GLY A 25 12.40 3.77 -16.47
N ARG A 26 12.01 2.53 -16.16
CA ARG A 26 12.48 1.33 -16.87
C ARG A 26 12.16 1.35 -18.36
N GLN A 27 11.04 1.98 -18.76
CA GLN A 27 10.64 2.16 -20.15
C GLN A 27 11.30 3.37 -20.84
N GLY A 28 12.18 4.09 -20.14
CA GLY A 28 12.94 5.20 -20.69
C GLY A 28 12.24 6.57 -20.65
N PHE A 29 11.12 6.69 -19.95
CA PHE A 29 10.49 7.98 -19.71
C PHE A 29 11.25 8.79 -18.66
N ARG A 30 11.27 10.11 -18.83
CA ARG A 30 11.80 11.05 -17.84
C ARG A 30 10.73 11.29 -16.77
N VAL A 31 10.91 10.71 -15.61
CA VAL A 31 9.92 10.73 -14.51
C VAL A 31 10.42 11.62 -13.37
N LEU A 32 9.56 12.53 -12.93
CA LEU A 32 9.74 13.28 -11.69
C LEU A 32 8.81 12.67 -10.62
N LEU A 33 9.40 12.13 -9.55
CA LEU A 33 8.67 11.56 -8.40
C LEU A 33 8.82 12.49 -7.21
N LEU A 34 7.71 13.12 -6.80
CA LEU A 34 7.66 14.10 -5.73
C LEU A 34 7.01 13.53 -4.47
N GLU A 35 7.65 13.68 -3.33
CA GLU A 35 7.14 13.28 -2.03
C GLU A 35 7.20 14.44 -1.04
N LYS A 36 6.08 14.70 -0.37
CA LYS A 36 5.99 15.75 0.65
C LYS A 36 6.83 15.45 1.89
N GLY A 37 6.90 14.18 2.28
CA GLY A 37 7.67 13.71 3.43
C GLY A 37 9.01 13.11 3.02
N THR A 38 9.60 12.36 3.95
CA THR A 38 10.86 11.63 3.76
C THR A 38 10.66 10.17 4.15
N HIS A 39 11.25 9.23 3.39
CA HIS A 39 11.30 7.82 3.77
C HIS A 39 12.42 7.53 4.79
N PRO A 40 12.23 6.54 5.67
CA PRO A 40 11.01 5.74 5.86
C PRO A 40 9.92 6.53 6.57
N ARG A 41 8.65 6.31 6.19
CA ARG A 41 7.52 7.01 6.78
C ARG A 41 6.34 6.08 7.03
N PHE A 42 5.57 6.38 8.06
CA PHE A 42 4.34 5.67 8.36
C PHE A 42 3.32 5.82 7.22
N ALA A 43 2.70 4.71 6.85
CA ALA A 43 1.56 4.68 5.93
C ALA A 43 0.59 3.56 6.33
N VAL A 44 -0.70 3.77 6.08
CA VAL A 44 -1.76 2.79 6.33
C VAL A 44 -1.99 1.91 5.10
N GLY A 45 -2.54 0.69 5.33
CA GLY A 45 -2.85 -0.26 4.27
C GLY A 45 -1.74 -1.28 4.08
N GLU A 46 -1.73 -2.29 4.93
CA GLU A 46 -0.68 -3.32 5.00
C GLU A 46 -1.15 -4.68 4.49
N ALA A 47 -2.44 -5.01 4.69
CA ALA A 47 -2.96 -6.31 4.33
C ALA A 47 -3.13 -6.45 2.80
N MET A 48 -2.30 -7.27 2.18
CA MET A 48 -2.41 -7.60 0.77
C MET A 48 -3.61 -8.52 0.52
N GLN A 49 -4.11 -8.47 -0.70
CA GLN A 49 -5.14 -9.37 -1.21
C GLN A 49 -4.56 -10.20 -2.36
N PRO A 50 -5.12 -11.39 -2.69
CA PRO A 50 -4.62 -12.24 -3.77
C PRO A 50 -4.46 -11.50 -5.09
N GLN A 51 -5.44 -10.65 -5.43
CA GLN A 51 -5.42 -9.86 -6.67
C GLN A 51 -4.27 -8.85 -6.69
N SER A 52 -4.02 -8.17 -5.56
CA SER A 52 -2.93 -7.18 -5.45
C SER A 52 -1.57 -7.88 -5.53
N SER A 53 -1.40 -8.99 -4.82
CA SER A 53 -0.19 -9.80 -4.86
C SER A 53 0.10 -10.32 -6.28
N MET A 54 -0.93 -10.83 -6.96
CA MET A 54 -0.85 -11.27 -8.35
C MET A 54 -0.48 -10.13 -9.30
N LEU A 55 -1.09 -8.95 -9.11
CA LEU A 55 -0.79 -7.77 -9.93
C LEU A 55 0.66 -7.35 -9.78
N MET A 56 1.20 -7.32 -8.55
CA MET A 56 2.61 -6.98 -8.32
C MET A 56 3.55 -7.97 -9.01
N TRP A 57 3.23 -9.27 -8.98
CA TRP A 57 4.00 -10.26 -9.73
C TRP A 57 3.94 -10.00 -11.25
N ILE A 58 2.74 -9.84 -11.81
CA ILE A 58 2.54 -9.59 -13.24
C ILE A 58 3.27 -8.32 -13.69
N LEU A 59 3.17 -7.22 -12.94
CA LEU A 59 3.83 -5.97 -13.27
C LEU A 59 5.36 -6.11 -13.24
N GLY A 60 5.89 -6.82 -12.24
CA GLY A 60 7.32 -7.08 -12.14
C GLY A 60 7.87 -7.84 -13.36
N GLU A 61 7.17 -8.91 -13.78
CA GLU A 61 7.56 -9.70 -14.95
C GLU A 61 7.35 -8.94 -16.26
N ARG A 62 6.18 -8.31 -16.43
CA ARG A 62 5.81 -7.65 -17.70
C ARG A 62 6.72 -6.49 -18.05
N PHE A 63 7.14 -5.71 -17.07
CA PHE A 63 7.92 -4.49 -17.28
C PHE A 63 9.40 -4.64 -16.93
N ASP A 64 9.85 -5.85 -16.59
CA ASP A 64 11.22 -6.15 -16.19
C ASP A 64 11.69 -5.27 -15.02
N VAL A 65 10.84 -5.19 -13.98
CA VAL A 65 11.11 -4.50 -12.71
C VAL A 65 10.93 -5.51 -11.57
N PRO A 66 11.91 -6.38 -11.33
CA PRO A 66 11.79 -7.47 -10.37
C PRO A 66 11.53 -6.99 -8.93
N GLU A 67 11.89 -5.75 -8.59
CA GLU A 67 11.61 -5.15 -7.30
C GLU A 67 10.10 -5.11 -7.00
N ILE A 68 9.26 -4.86 -8.01
CA ILE A 68 7.79 -4.91 -7.86
C ILE A 68 7.34 -6.35 -7.59
N GLY A 69 7.89 -7.30 -8.33
CA GLY A 69 7.61 -8.73 -8.13
C GLY A 69 8.04 -9.26 -6.76
N ASN A 70 9.05 -8.64 -6.14
CA ASN A 70 9.55 -9.04 -4.83
C ASN A 70 8.56 -8.77 -3.67
N ILE A 71 7.58 -7.90 -3.86
CA ILE A 71 6.54 -7.65 -2.85
C ILE A 71 5.27 -8.48 -3.07
N SER A 72 5.29 -9.44 -3.96
CA SER A 72 4.11 -10.26 -4.30
C SER A 72 3.82 -11.39 -3.32
N SER A 73 4.74 -11.76 -2.44
CA SER A 73 4.52 -12.78 -1.41
C SER A 73 5.43 -12.58 -0.21
N THR A 74 5.02 -13.12 0.94
CA THR A 74 5.81 -13.08 2.18
C THR A 74 7.21 -13.65 1.99
N GLU A 75 7.34 -14.77 1.29
CA GLU A 75 8.62 -15.44 1.06
C GLU A 75 9.59 -14.57 0.28
N LYS A 76 9.10 -13.89 -0.76
CA LYS A 76 9.93 -12.97 -1.55
C LYS A 76 10.33 -11.73 -0.75
N ILE A 77 9.38 -11.18 0.03
CA ILE A 77 9.66 -10.02 0.89
C ILE A 77 10.75 -10.36 1.90
N LEU A 78 10.60 -11.47 2.64
CA LEU A 78 11.56 -11.91 3.64
C LEU A 78 12.95 -12.21 3.06
N ALA A 79 13.00 -12.72 1.83
CA ALA A 79 14.24 -13.07 1.17
C ALA A 79 14.97 -11.86 0.54
N ARG A 80 14.26 -10.81 0.12
CA ARG A 80 14.80 -9.80 -0.79
C ARG A 80 14.55 -8.34 -0.38
N VAL A 81 13.62 -8.09 0.52
CA VAL A 81 13.20 -6.72 0.87
C VAL A 81 13.45 -6.42 2.34
N THR A 82 12.73 -7.08 3.24
CA THR A 82 12.80 -6.81 4.68
C THR A 82 12.35 -8.03 5.49
N ARG A 83 12.79 -8.11 6.75
CA ARG A 83 12.29 -9.09 7.72
C ARG A 83 11.03 -8.62 8.45
N ASN A 84 10.64 -7.36 8.26
CA ASN A 84 9.50 -6.73 8.91
C ASN A 84 8.23 -6.88 8.05
N CYS A 85 7.76 -8.11 7.85
CA CYS A 85 6.46 -8.35 7.24
C CYS A 85 5.74 -9.50 7.93
N GLY A 86 4.42 -9.46 7.91
CA GLY A 86 3.58 -10.51 8.44
C GLY A 86 3.15 -11.50 7.38
N VAL A 87 2.97 -12.76 7.78
CA VAL A 87 2.38 -13.81 6.95
C VAL A 87 0.87 -13.62 6.89
N LYS A 88 0.28 -13.77 5.70
CA LYS A 88 -1.17 -13.74 5.54
C LYS A 88 -1.62 -14.96 4.74
N LYS A 89 -1.93 -16.04 5.45
CA LYS A 89 -2.45 -17.30 4.89
C LYS A 89 -3.91 -17.55 5.25
N THR A 90 -4.45 -16.75 6.16
CA THR A 90 -5.81 -16.90 6.67
C THR A 90 -6.52 -15.56 6.77
N PHE A 91 -7.85 -15.62 6.81
CA PHE A 91 -8.71 -14.46 6.99
C PHE A 91 -9.86 -14.88 7.91
N GLY A 92 -9.80 -14.44 9.17
CA GLY A 92 -10.68 -14.88 10.21
C GLY A 92 -11.67 -13.83 10.69
N PHE A 93 -12.81 -14.31 11.17
CA PHE A 93 -13.86 -13.50 11.81
C PHE A 93 -14.25 -14.17 13.13
N LEU A 94 -14.28 -13.40 14.19
CA LEU A 94 -14.75 -13.79 15.51
C LEU A 94 -15.89 -12.86 15.91
N TYR A 95 -17.06 -13.40 16.18
CA TYR A 95 -18.20 -12.63 16.65
C TYR A 95 -18.19 -12.59 18.17
N HIS A 96 -18.39 -11.41 18.73
CA HIS A 96 -18.42 -11.17 20.16
C HIS A 96 -19.78 -10.59 20.58
N GLU A 97 -20.27 -11.08 21.70
CA GLU A 97 -21.40 -10.49 22.40
C GLU A 97 -20.93 -9.83 23.68
N GLU A 98 -21.44 -8.63 23.98
CA GLU A 98 -21.03 -7.90 25.19
C GLU A 98 -21.31 -8.72 26.46
N GLY A 99 -20.31 -8.78 27.33
CA GLY A 99 -20.40 -9.51 28.61
C GLY A 99 -20.36 -11.03 28.51
N LYS A 100 -20.18 -11.61 27.31
CA LYS A 100 -20.06 -13.06 27.13
C LYS A 100 -18.64 -13.45 26.68
N LYS A 101 -18.24 -14.68 27.04
CA LYS A 101 -17.04 -15.31 26.44
C LYS A 101 -17.35 -15.57 24.96
N GLN A 102 -16.35 -15.34 24.10
CA GLN A 102 -16.47 -15.65 22.67
C GLN A 102 -16.80 -17.13 22.47
N ASP A 103 -17.82 -17.40 21.66
CA ASP A 103 -18.25 -18.75 21.30
C ASP A 103 -17.48 -19.24 20.07
N PRO A 104 -16.65 -20.31 20.18
CA PRO A 104 -15.92 -20.87 19.04
C PRO A 104 -16.82 -21.30 17.87
N ALA A 105 -18.10 -21.61 18.12
CA ALA A 105 -19.07 -21.91 17.05
C ALA A 105 -19.43 -20.69 16.19
N GLN A 106 -19.16 -19.49 16.69
CA GLN A 106 -19.33 -18.21 15.98
C GLN A 106 -18.02 -17.71 15.38
N ALA A 107 -17.05 -18.57 15.19
CA ALA A 107 -15.77 -18.28 14.57
C ALA A 107 -15.75 -18.77 13.12
N HIS A 108 -15.20 -17.95 12.22
CA HIS A 108 -15.10 -18.28 10.80
C HIS A 108 -13.68 -18.03 10.29
N LEU A 109 -13.04 -19.03 9.71
CA LEU A 109 -11.71 -18.91 9.13
C LEU A 109 -11.75 -19.27 7.65
N LEU A 110 -11.37 -18.32 6.81
CA LEU A 110 -11.18 -18.54 5.39
C LEU A 110 -9.69 -18.77 5.10
N VAL A 111 -9.40 -19.78 4.29
CA VAL A 111 -8.04 -20.05 3.80
C VAL A 111 -8.03 -19.79 2.30
N PRO A 112 -7.53 -18.63 1.85
CA PRO A 112 -7.46 -18.32 0.44
C PRO A 112 -6.56 -19.31 -0.32
N PRO A 113 -6.79 -19.53 -1.63
CA PRO A 113 -5.88 -20.29 -2.47
C PRO A 113 -4.47 -19.73 -2.43
N GLN A 114 -3.48 -20.56 -2.24
CA GLN A 114 -2.08 -20.16 -2.17
C GLN A 114 -1.38 -20.20 -3.54
N THR A 115 -1.99 -20.83 -4.55
CA THR A 115 -1.44 -20.94 -5.90
C THR A 115 -1.95 -19.79 -6.78
N PRO A 116 -1.09 -19.17 -7.64
CA PRO A 116 0.33 -19.42 -7.86
C PRO A 116 1.28 -18.77 -6.85
N LEU A 117 0.78 -17.93 -5.95
CA LEU A 117 1.55 -17.30 -4.89
C LEU A 117 1.54 -18.20 -3.65
N VAL A 118 2.67 -18.31 -2.98
CA VAL A 118 2.81 -19.20 -1.81
C VAL A 118 2.06 -18.65 -0.60
N SER A 119 2.08 -17.33 -0.40
CA SER A 119 1.31 -16.64 0.64
C SER A 119 1.10 -15.17 0.28
N GLU A 120 0.05 -14.58 0.84
CA GLU A 120 -0.10 -13.13 0.90
C GLU A 120 0.72 -12.57 2.07
N SER A 121 0.75 -11.24 2.20
CA SER A 121 1.56 -10.55 3.19
C SER A 121 0.78 -9.47 3.91
N HIS A 122 1.18 -9.21 5.15
CA HIS A 122 1.03 -7.91 5.79
C HIS A 122 2.31 -7.13 5.58
N LEU A 123 2.23 -6.04 4.85
CA LEU A 123 3.38 -5.22 4.48
C LEU A 123 3.76 -4.28 5.64
N PHE A 124 5.02 -4.24 6.02
CA PHE A 124 5.50 -3.13 6.83
C PHE A 124 5.80 -1.96 5.90
N ARG A 125 4.83 -1.05 5.78
CA ARG A 125 4.79 -0.01 4.77
C ARG A 125 6.00 0.92 4.75
N GLN A 126 6.62 1.19 5.89
CA GLN A 126 7.84 2.00 5.97
C GLN A 126 8.96 1.42 5.10
N ASP A 127 9.22 0.12 5.24
CA ASP A 127 10.27 -0.56 4.48
C ASP A 127 9.88 -0.77 3.01
N ILE A 128 8.62 -1.12 2.76
CA ILE A 128 8.13 -1.42 1.42
C ILE A 128 8.07 -0.16 0.54
N ASP A 129 7.54 0.93 1.08
CA ASP A 129 7.43 2.18 0.34
C ASP A 129 8.83 2.73 0.00
N GLU A 130 9.76 2.69 0.95
CA GLU A 130 11.16 3.08 0.73
C GLU A 130 11.84 2.18 -0.31
N TYR A 131 11.64 0.86 -0.22
CA TYR A 131 12.20 -0.09 -1.18
C TYR A 131 11.75 0.19 -2.61
N LEU A 132 10.46 0.41 -2.82
CA LEU A 132 9.91 0.73 -4.14
C LEU A 132 10.34 2.12 -4.63
N MET A 133 10.47 3.11 -3.75
CA MET A 133 11.04 4.40 -4.09
C MET A 133 12.48 4.26 -4.58
N LYS A 134 13.31 3.49 -3.88
CA LYS A 134 14.69 3.19 -4.32
C LYS A 134 14.72 2.47 -5.67
N ALA A 135 13.75 1.60 -5.95
CA ALA A 135 13.61 0.99 -7.27
C ALA A 135 13.30 2.04 -8.35
N ALA A 136 12.40 2.98 -8.08
CA ALA A 136 12.12 4.08 -9.01
C ALA A 136 13.37 4.91 -9.34
N VAL A 137 14.15 5.25 -8.32
CA VAL A 137 15.44 5.95 -8.50
C VAL A 137 16.43 5.10 -9.30
N LYS A 138 16.55 3.82 -9.00
CA LYS A 138 17.41 2.86 -9.74
C LYS A 138 17.09 2.85 -11.23
N TYR A 139 15.83 2.97 -11.59
CA TYR A 139 15.40 3.00 -13.00
C TYR A 139 15.33 4.40 -13.60
N GLY A 140 15.93 5.40 -12.95
CA GLY A 140 16.19 6.73 -13.54
C GLY A 140 15.13 7.78 -13.24
N SER A 141 14.20 7.54 -12.31
CA SER A 141 13.30 8.59 -11.84
C SER A 141 14.07 9.64 -11.03
N ASP A 142 13.80 10.93 -11.29
CA ASP A 142 14.28 12.04 -10.46
C ASP A 142 13.35 12.12 -9.22
N TYR A 143 13.87 11.69 -8.08
CA TYR A 143 13.14 11.68 -6.83
C TYR A 143 13.45 12.91 -6.00
N ARG A 144 12.42 13.61 -5.53
CA ARG A 144 12.54 14.74 -4.62
C ARG A 144 11.64 14.51 -3.41
N ASP A 145 12.25 14.36 -2.24
CA ASP A 145 11.54 14.36 -0.96
C ASP A 145 11.40 15.77 -0.40
N ASN A 146 10.71 15.92 0.73
CA ASN A 146 10.39 17.21 1.35
C ASN A 146 9.85 18.25 0.35
N THR A 147 9.20 17.78 -0.72
CA THR A 147 8.72 18.60 -1.82
C THR A 147 7.20 18.59 -1.86
N ASP A 148 6.59 19.58 -1.20
CA ASP A 148 5.14 19.73 -1.13
C ASP A 148 4.63 20.54 -2.33
N VAL A 149 3.92 19.88 -3.25
CA VAL A 149 3.25 20.55 -4.36
C VAL A 149 1.96 21.18 -3.84
N VAL A 150 1.93 22.50 -3.84
CA VAL A 150 0.81 23.30 -3.33
C VAL A 150 -0.16 23.73 -4.42
N ASP A 151 0.30 23.78 -5.66
CA ASP A 151 -0.53 24.15 -6.80
C ASP A 151 -0.01 23.56 -8.10
N PHE A 152 -0.88 23.42 -9.10
CA PHE A 152 -0.52 23.08 -10.46
C PHE A 152 -1.49 23.70 -11.47
N GLU A 153 -1.00 23.96 -12.66
CA GLU A 153 -1.79 24.47 -13.79
C GLU A 153 -1.69 23.50 -14.97
N ILE A 154 -2.83 23.15 -15.54
CA ILE A 154 -2.88 22.43 -16.83
C ILE A 154 -2.77 23.47 -17.94
N LYS A 155 -1.85 23.22 -18.89
CA LYS A 155 -1.58 24.05 -20.05
C LYS A 155 -1.71 23.21 -21.32
N ASP A 156 -1.75 23.84 -22.48
CA ASP A 156 -1.87 23.14 -23.76
C ASP A 156 -0.70 22.17 -24.03
N ASP A 157 0.48 22.46 -23.47
CA ASP A 157 1.72 21.68 -23.66
C ASP A 157 2.07 20.79 -22.44
N GLY A 158 1.20 20.71 -21.42
CA GLY A 158 1.43 19.90 -20.24
C GLY A 158 0.95 20.51 -18.93
N VAL A 159 1.72 20.28 -17.87
CA VAL A 159 1.41 20.72 -16.50
C VAL A 159 2.57 21.48 -15.92
N LEU A 160 2.29 22.62 -15.28
CA LEU A 160 3.21 23.37 -14.44
C LEU A 160 2.87 23.12 -12.98
N LEU A 161 3.82 22.61 -12.22
CA LEU A 161 3.72 22.32 -10.79
C LEU A 161 4.44 23.42 -10.00
N ARG A 162 3.87 23.82 -8.85
CA ARG A 162 4.50 24.76 -7.91
C ARG A 162 4.59 24.14 -6.53
N THR A 163 5.75 24.26 -5.91
CA THR A 163 6.00 23.75 -4.57
C THR A 163 5.86 24.86 -3.51
N SER A 164 5.72 24.45 -2.26
CA SER A 164 5.73 25.37 -1.11
C SER A 164 7.06 26.14 -0.96
N ALA A 165 8.15 25.61 -1.50
CA ALA A 165 9.46 26.28 -1.52
C ALA A 165 9.62 27.27 -2.70
N GLY A 166 8.61 27.41 -3.55
CA GLY A 166 8.64 28.31 -4.72
C GLY A 166 9.34 27.71 -5.94
N GLU A 167 9.66 26.42 -5.93
CA GLU A 167 10.20 25.73 -7.11
C GLU A 167 9.08 25.46 -8.11
N GLU A 168 9.43 25.47 -9.40
CA GLU A 168 8.52 25.13 -10.48
C GLU A 168 9.06 23.93 -11.28
N PHE A 169 8.18 22.98 -11.59
CA PHE A 169 8.48 21.83 -12.45
C PHE A 169 7.47 21.77 -13.60
N ARG A 170 7.96 21.30 -14.77
CA ARG A 170 7.12 21.06 -15.93
C ARG A 170 7.11 19.60 -16.31
N ALA A 171 5.91 19.07 -16.60
CA ALA A 171 5.72 17.72 -17.11
C ALA A 171 4.63 17.69 -18.19
N ARG A 172 4.68 16.68 -19.05
CA ARG A 172 3.60 16.47 -20.04
C ARG A 172 2.35 15.90 -19.39
N PHE A 173 2.54 15.01 -18.41
CA PHE A 173 1.46 14.36 -17.68
C PHE A 173 1.68 14.49 -16.18
N LEU A 174 0.57 14.55 -15.44
CA LEU A 174 0.53 14.52 -13.99
C LEU A 174 -0.24 13.30 -13.51
N VAL A 175 0.33 12.57 -12.56
CA VAL A 175 -0.31 11.44 -11.89
C VAL A 175 -0.41 11.72 -10.39
N ASP A 176 -1.60 11.58 -9.84
CA ASP A 176 -1.88 11.74 -8.42
C ASP A 176 -1.79 10.39 -7.69
N GLY A 177 -0.65 10.15 -7.05
CA GLY A 177 -0.38 9.04 -6.15
C GLY A 177 -0.44 9.42 -4.67
N THR A 178 -1.05 10.57 -4.31
CA THR A 178 -1.07 11.10 -2.93
C THR A 178 -2.02 10.36 -1.98
N GLY A 179 -2.66 9.29 -2.45
CA GLY A 179 -3.56 8.46 -1.65
C GLY A 179 -4.82 9.23 -1.23
N HIS A 180 -5.16 9.17 0.06
CA HIS A 180 -6.38 9.79 0.57
C HIS A 180 -6.42 11.31 0.41
N LYS A 181 -5.29 11.97 0.26
CA LYS A 181 -5.22 13.43 0.05
C LYS A 181 -5.78 13.85 -1.30
N SER A 182 -5.61 13.03 -2.35
CA SER A 182 -6.22 13.22 -3.67
C SER A 182 -6.10 14.67 -4.16
N VAL A 183 -4.87 15.17 -4.29
CA VAL A 183 -4.58 16.57 -4.60
C VAL A 183 -5.26 17.03 -5.89
N VAL A 184 -5.21 16.21 -6.94
CA VAL A 184 -5.84 16.51 -8.23
C VAL A 184 -7.37 16.47 -8.12
N ALA A 185 -7.92 15.44 -7.50
CA ALA A 185 -9.37 15.32 -7.35
C ALA A 185 -9.96 16.45 -6.51
N ASN A 186 -9.26 16.89 -5.46
CA ASN A 186 -9.70 18.03 -4.64
C ASN A 186 -9.67 19.34 -5.44
N LYS A 187 -8.61 19.58 -6.21
CA LYS A 187 -8.50 20.79 -7.03
C LYS A 187 -9.64 20.94 -8.03
N PHE A 188 -10.08 19.85 -8.63
CA PHE A 188 -11.16 19.84 -9.62
C PHE A 188 -12.56 19.56 -9.03
N GLY A 189 -12.69 19.48 -7.70
CA GLY A 189 -13.99 19.22 -7.07
C GLY A 189 -14.58 17.84 -7.41
N LEU A 190 -13.74 16.85 -7.71
CA LEU A 190 -14.16 15.50 -8.13
C LEU A 190 -14.53 14.59 -6.94
N ARG A 191 -14.36 15.05 -5.71
CA ARG A 191 -14.77 14.32 -4.51
C ARG A 191 -16.13 14.84 -4.05
N PRO A 192 -17.19 14.00 -4.02
CA PRO A 192 -18.46 14.42 -3.48
C PRO A 192 -18.34 14.70 -1.97
N ALA A 193 -19.09 15.70 -1.48
CA ALA A 193 -19.13 16.04 -0.05
C ALA A 193 -19.67 14.88 0.80
N VAL A 194 -20.61 14.11 0.25
CA VAL A 194 -21.13 12.86 0.82
C VAL A 194 -20.95 11.77 -0.22
N PRO A 195 -20.14 10.72 0.06
CA PRO A 195 -19.98 9.63 -0.88
C PRO A 195 -21.27 8.79 -0.95
N ASP A 196 -21.65 8.36 -2.16
CA ASP A 196 -22.76 7.44 -2.42
C ASP A 196 -22.46 5.99 -1.97
N LEU A 197 -21.45 5.81 -1.13
CA LEU A 197 -21.07 4.51 -0.61
C LEU A 197 -21.97 4.12 0.56
N ARG A 198 -22.51 2.91 0.52
CA ARG A 198 -23.36 2.36 1.62
C ARG A 198 -22.55 2.16 2.89
N THR A 199 -21.28 1.78 2.76
CA THR A 199 -20.40 1.58 3.90
C THR A 199 -19.52 2.81 4.08
N GLN A 200 -19.59 3.40 5.26
CA GLN A 200 -18.71 4.50 5.68
C GLN A 200 -18.07 4.10 7.00
N SER A 201 -16.77 3.96 7.00
CA SER A 201 -16.01 3.57 8.19
C SER A 201 -14.81 4.48 8.43
N ARG A 202 -14.37 4.50 9.67
CA ARG A 202 -13.09 5.11 10.08
C ARG A 202 -12.21 4.03 10.68
N THR A 203 -10.92 4.10 10.41
CA THR A 203 -9.94 3.17 10.97
C THR A 203 -9.02 3.91 11.91
N ILE A 204 -8.84 3.35 13.11
CA ILE A 204 -7.73 3.69 14.00
C ILE A 204 -6.69 2.60 13.80
N PHE A 205 -5.45 2.99 13.57
CA PHE A 205 -4.38 2.07 13.22
C PHE A 205 -3.16 2.28 14.13
N THR A 206 -2.59 1.16 14.61
CA THR A 206 -1.36 1.15 15.39
C THR A 206 -0.62 -0.16 15.22
N HIS A 207 0.68 -0.17 15.54
CA HIS A 207 1.46 -1.38 15.75
C HIS A 207 1.59 -1.65 17.25
N MET A 208 1.57 -2.92 17.62
CA MET A 208 1.72 -3.36 19.00
C MET A 208 2.79 -4.43 19.09
N GLU A 209 3.53 -4.44 20.17
CA GLU A 209 4.53 -5.46 20.52
C GLU A 209 4.12 -6.20 21.78
N GLY A 210 4.65 -7.42 21.95
CA GLY A 210 4.43 -8.21 23.16
C GLY A 210 3.04 -8.83 23.29
N LEU A 211 2.27 -8.90 22.20
CA LEU A 211 0.98 -9.58 22.19
C LEU A 211 1.18 -11.10 22.11
N GLU A 212 0.41 -11.83 22.92
CA GLU A 212 0.28 -13.27 22.77
C GLU A 212 -0.46 -13.59 21.46
N ARG A 213 -0.07 -14.71 20.84
CA ARG A 213 -0.80 -15.18 19.65
C ARG A 213 -2.19 -15.60 20.06
N PHE A 214 -3.19 -15.24 19.29
CA PHE A 214 -4.59 -15.62 19.54
C PHE A 214 -4.73 -17.13 19.75
N ASP A 215 -4.05 -17.93 18.96
CA ASP A 215 -4.05 -19.40 19.07
C ASP A 215 -3.56 -19.90 20.44
N ASP A 216 -2.70 -19.17 21.11
CA ASP A 216 -2.15 -19.55 22.42
C ASP A 216 -3.09 -19.16 23.59
N THR A 217 -4.03 -18.24 23.33
CA THR A 217 -5.04 -17.78 24.32
C THR A 217 -6.26 -18.71 24.41
N ILE A 218 -6.42 -19.65 23.47
CA ILE A 218 -7.54 -20.60 23.43
C ILE A 218 -7.07 -21.96 23.90
N PRO A 219 -7.76 -22.61 24.87
CA PRO A 219 -7.45 -23.98 25.28
C PRO A 219 -7.43 -24.95 24.08
N PRO A 220 -6.51 -25.90 24.01
CA PRO A 220 -6.38 -26.82 22.87
C PRO A 220 -7.67 -27.56 22.51
N GLU A 221 -8.48 -27.91 23.50
CA GLU A 221 -9.76 -28.60 23.34
C GLU A 221 -10.87 -27.72 22.78
N GLU A 222 -10.74 -26.40 22.89
CA GLU A 222 -11.70 -25.41 22.35
C GLU A 222 -11.26 -24.87 20.99
N ARG A 223 -10.05 -25.22 20.52
CA ARG A 223 -9.56 -24.75 19.21
C ARG A 223 -10.37 -25.38 18.09
N PRO A 224 -10.94 -24.59 17.18
CA PRO A 224 -11.52 -25.15 15.97
C PRO A 224 -10.47 -25.99 15.25
N GLY A 225 -10.83 -27.17 14.76
CA GLY A 225 -9.93 -28.09 14.04
C GLY A 225 -9.45 -27.55 12.70
N LEU A 226 -8.62 -26.53 12.73
CA LEU A 226 -8.17 -25.79 11.55
C LEU A 226 -6.81 -26.26 11.09
N SER A 227 -6.65 -26.34 9.80
CA SER A 227 -5.41 -26.76 9.15
C SER A 227 -4.28 -25.72 9.27
N ARG A 228 -4.56 -24.51 9.76
CA ARG A 228 -3.62 -23.40 9.92
C ARG A 228 -3.93 -22.56 11.15
N GLY A 229 -2.93 -21.88 11.69
CA GLY A 229 -3.09 -20.98 12.81
C GLY A 229 -3.85 -19.71 12.45
N TRP A 230 -4.65 -19.21 13.38
CA TRP A 230 -5.38 -17.95 13.26
C TRP A 230 -4.44 -16.75 13.19
N TYR A 231 -3.27 -16.85 13.86
CA TYR A 231 -2.24 -15.81 13.87
C TYR A 231 -1.51 -15.66 12.52
N GLU A 232 -1.65 -16.61 11.60
CA GLU A 232 -1.04 -16.52 10.27
C GLU A 232 -1.89 -15.68 9.29
N GLY A 233 -2.62 -14.70 9.75
CA GLY A 233 -3.48 -13.91 8.88
C GLY A 233 -4.09 -12.68 9.52
N THR A 234 -5.15 -12.18 8.88
CA THR A 234 -5.97 -11.10 9.41
C THR A 234 -7.09 -11.68 10.24
N LEU A 235 -7.23 -11.26 11.49
CA LEU A 235 -8.32 -11.66 12.38
C LEU A 235 -9.20 -10.45 12.68
N HIS A 236 -10.48 -10.56 12.35
CA HIS A 236 -11.48 -9.53 12.61
C HIS A 236 -12.28 -9.90 13.85
N HIS A 237 -12.26 -9.02 14.83
CA HIS A 237 -13.13 -9.12 16.00
C HIS A 237 -14.37 -8.27 15.73
N MET A 238 -15.49 -8.95 15.44
CA MET A 238 -16.78 -8.32 15.15
C MET A 238 -17.52 -8.09 16.46
N ILE A 239 -17.85 -6.86 16.74
CA ILE A 239 -18.62 -6.45 17.92
C ILE A 239 -19.90 -5.73 17.50
N ASP A 240 -20.92 -5.75 18.35
CA ASP A 240 -22.15 -5.03 18.07
C ASP A 240 -21.90 -3.52 17.93
N GLY A 241 -22.34 -2.96 16.80
CA GLY A 241 -22.25 -1.54 16.51
C GLY A 241 -20.95 -1.09 15.86
N GLY A 242 -20.00 -1.99 15.49
CA GLY A 242 -18.76 -1.56 14.90
C GLY A 242 -18.06 -2.52 13.97
#